data_c36df9dca0150d674f73b1d427a8d39e
#
_entry.id   c36df9dca0150d674f73b1d427a8d39e
#
_cell.length_a   1.000
_cell.length_b   1.000
_cell.length_c   1.000
_cell.angle_alpha   90.00
_cell.angle_beta   90.00
_cell.angle_gamma   90.00
#
_symmetry.space_group_name_H-M   'P 1'
#
loop_
_entity.id
_entity.type
_entity.pdbx_description
1 polymer ?
#
loop_
_entity_poly.entity_id
_entity_poly.type
_entity_poly.pdbx_seq_one_letter_code
_entity_poly.pdbx_strand_id
1 'polypeptide(L)'
;MEKADWDALEAQMKSPWGSMKLKCDQYEVVLQQQANTKTRTWGTTVYVDGYIKGKWMEAEGDKPLHEEARRFYRKVSKRLYSSKHVEAVRKALGKREAKSYEEARIVLFYPDWKSFNSLKKQLLATCTSIQRIERDAP
;
A
#
# COMPACT_ATOMS: atom_id res chain seq x y z
N MET A 1 -2.87 7.05 -19.48
CA MET A 1 -1.89 6.06 -19.93
C MET A 1 -2.61 4.93 -20.65
N GLU A 2 -2.09 4.53 -21.77
CA GLU A 2 -2.61 3.41 -22.54
C GLU A 2 -2.01 2.09 -22.06
N LYS A 3 -2.53 0.98 -22.59
CA LYS A 3 -2.05 -0.36 -22.24
C LYS A 3 -0.54 -0.50 -22.46
N ALA A 4 -0.02 0.01 -23.57
CA ALA A 4 1.41 -0.06 -23.86
C ALA A 4 2.26 0.64 -22.79
N ASP A 5 1.79 1.77 -22.29
CA ASP A 5 2.47 2.51 -21.21
C ASP A 5 2.50 1.69 -19.91
N TRP A 6 1.39 1.06 -19.58
CA TRP A 6 1.30 0.20 -18.40
C TRP A 6 2.20 -1.03 -18.52
N ASP A 7 2.26 -1.65 -19.69
CA ASP A 7 3.13 -2.81 -19.92
C ASP A 7 4.61 -2.43 -19.81
N ALA A 8 4.99 -1.27 -20.36
CA ALA A 8 6.35 -0.75 -20.24
C ALA A 8 6.72 -0.42 -18.78
N LEU A 9 5.79 0.17 -18.03
CA LEU A 9 5.98 0.47 -16.61
C LEU A 9 6.15 -0.81 -15.80
N GLU A 10 5.31 -1.81 -16.03
CA GLU A 10 5.42 -3.09 -15.34
C GLU A 10 6.76 -3.77 -15.62
N ALA A 11 7.20 -3.78 -16.87
CA ALA A 11 8.50 -4.34 -17.25
C ALA A 11 9.65 -3.61 -16.56
N GLN A 12 9.58 -2.29 -16.46
CA GLN A 12 10.60 -1.49 -15.77
C GLN A 12 10.61 -1.78 -14.27
N MET A 13 9.44 -1.97 -13.66
CA MET A 13 9.34 -2.26 -12.23
C MET A 13 9.80 -3.67 -11.86
N LYS A 14 9.99 -4.55 -12.84
CA LYS A 14 10.58 -5.89 -12.62
C LYS A 14 12.10 -5.87 -12.57
N SER A 15 12.74 -4.78 -13.00
CA SER A 15 14.19 -4.68 -12.93
C SER A 15 14.64 -4.34 -11.50
N PRO A 16 15.86 -4.77 -11.07
CA PRO A 16 16.32 -4.59 -9.69
C PRO A 16 16.36 -3.15 -9.18
N TRP A 17 16.46 -2.18 -10.05
CA TRP A 17 16.52 -0.77 -9.68
C TRP A 17 15.40 0.03 -10.35
N GLY A 18 14.28 -0.66 -10.62
CA GLY A 18 13.14 -0.04 -11.28
C GLY A 18 12.57 1.14 -10.51
N SER A 19 12.42 2.26 -11.21
CA SER A 19 11.81 3.47 -10.67
C SER A 19 11.10 4.20 -11.79
N MET A 20 9.91 4.73 -11.49
CA MET A 20 9.09 5.45 -12.46
C MET A 20 8.38 6.60 -11.76
N LYS A 21 8.33 7.74 -12.43
CA LYS A 21 7.61 8.91 -11.95
C LYS A 21 6.34 9.09 -12.75
N LEU A 22 5.23 9.28 -12.05
CA LEU A 22 3.92 9.51 -12.64
C LEU A 22 3.31 10.81 -12.11
N LYS A 23 2.52 11.47 -12.94
CA LYS A 23 1.65 12.56 -12.53
C LYS A 23 0.23 12.01 -12.40
N CYS A 24 -0.25 11.91 -11.17
CA CYS A 24 -1.60 11.42 -10.88
C CYS A 24 -2.44 12.59 -10.37
N ASP A 25 -3.26 13.14 -11.24
CA ASP A 25 -3.99 14.39 -11.00
C ASP A 25 -3.03 15.51 -10.57
N GLN A 26 -3.13 16.05 -9.34
CA GLN A 26 -2.24 17.06 -8.82
C GLN A 26 -0.99 16.50 -8.10
N TYR A 27 -0.90 15.19 -7.97
CA TYR A 27 0.19 14.55 -7.23
C TYR A 27 1.29 14.05 -8.15
N GLU A 28 2.54 14.23 -7.72
CA GLU A 28 3.69 13.61 -8.35
C GLU A 28 4.04 12.35 -7.56
N VAL A 29 3.96 11.20 -8.23
CA VAL A 29 4.10 9.91 -7.58
C VAL A 29 5.32 9.19 -8.15
N VAL A 30 6.21 8.73 -7.26
CA VAL A 30 7.35 7.90 -7.64
C VAL A 30 7.08 6.48 -7.20
N LEU A 31 7.14 5.56 -8.15
CA LEU A 31 7.06 4.12 -7.90
C LEU A 31 8.48 3.56 -7.93
N GLN A 32 8.89 2.94 -6.84
CA GLN A 32 10.22 2.38 -6.72
C GLN A 32 10.15 0.91 -6.32
N GLN A 33 10.86 0.07 -7.07
CA GLN A 33 10.96 -1.33 -6.73
C GLN A 33 11.79 -1.51 -5.47
N GLN A 34 11.32 -2.40 -4.59
CA GLN A 34 12.04 -2.77 -3.38
C GLN A 34 12.09 -4.28 -3.24
N ALA A 35 13.25 -4.78 -2.82
CA ALA A 35 13.44 -6.19 -2.52
C ALA A 35 13.19 -6.44 -1.04
N ASN A 36 12.43 -7.48 -0.74
CA ASN A 36 12.34 -8.01 0.61
C ASN A 36 13.28 -9.21 0.71
N THR A 37 14.43 -9.01 1.36
CA THR A 37 15.47 -10.03 1.46
C THR A 37 15.06 -11.23 2.32
N LYS A 38 14.14 -11.05 3.25
CA LYS A 38 13.65 -12.12 4.12
C LYS A 38 12.75 -13.09 3.36
N THR A 39 11.86 -12.58 2.53
CA THR A 39 10.92 -13.40 1.75
C THR A 39 11.40 -13.65 0.33
N ARG A 40 12.50 -13.03 -0.10
CA ARG A 40 13.03 -13.07 -1.46
C ARG A 40 11.99 -12.66 -2.50
N THR A 41 11.14 -11.70 -2.15
CA THR A 41 10.12 -11.15 -3.02
C THR A 41 10.42 -9.70 -3.38
N TRP A 42 9.81 -9.24 -4.46
CA TRP A 42 9.90 -7.86 -4.91
C TRP A 42 8.56 -7.18 -4.68
N GLY A 43 8.61 -5.90 -4.33
CA GLY A 43 7.43 -5.07 -4.18
C GLY A 43 7.68 -3.69 -4.73
N THR A 44 6.62 -2.89 -4.82
CA THR A 44 6.69 -1.50 -5.26
C THR A 44 6.33 -0.59 -4.12
N THR A 45 7.18 0.40 -3.82
CA THR A 45 6.90 1.42 -2.83
C THR A 45 6.51 2.71 -3.53
N VAL A 46 5.47 3.36 -3.01
CA VAL A 46 4.91 4.59 -3.56
C VAL A 46 5.32 5.78 -2.72
N TYR A 47 5.95 6.77 -3.35
CA TYR A 47 6.29 8.05 -2.73
C TYR A 47 5.38 9.12 -3.34
N VAL A 48 4.70 9.89 -2.50
CA VAL A 48 3.79 10.96 -2.95
C VAL A 48 4.47 12.30 -2.70
N ASP A 49 4.65 13.08 -3.76
CA ASP A 49 5.36 14.37 -3.73
C ASP A 49 6.74 14.28 -3.06
N GLY A 50 7.42 13.13 -3.25
CA GLY A 50 8.73 12.86 -2.70
C GLY A 50 8.75 12.32 -1.27
N TYR A 51 7.59 12.05 -0.67
CA TYR A 51 7.51 11.68 0.74
C TYR A 51 6.73 10.39 0.98
N ILE A 52 7.11 9.70 2.06
CA ILE A 52 6.28 8.74 2.77
C ILE A 52 6.09 9.32 4.17
N LYS A 53 4.85 9.61 4.54
CA LYS A 53 4.55 10.18 5.86
C LYS A 53 3.82 9.16 6.71
N GLY A 54 4.30 8.94 7.96
CA GLY A 54 3.68 8.00 8.88
C GLY A 54 2.22 8.31 9.17
N LYS A 55 1.85 9.59 9.22
CA LYS A 55 0.46 10.02 9.43
C LYS A 55 -0.50 9.53 8.34
N TRP A 56 -0.01 9.27 7.13
CA TRP A 56 -0.84 8.75 6.05
C TRP A 56 -1.22 7.28 6.25
N MET A 57 -0.52 6.58 7.13
CA MET A 57 -0.82 5.19 7.46
C MET A 57 -2.00 5.03 8.40
N GLU A 58 -2.42 6.10 9.06
CA GLU A 58 -3.48 6.09 10.03
C GLU A 58 -4.86 6.01 9.37
N ALA A 59 -5.78 5.34 10.05
CA ALA A 59 -7.15 5.18 9.58
C ALA A 59 -8.14 5.57 10.67
N GLU A 60 -9.33 6.03 10.25
CA GLU A 60 -10.48 6.18 11.12
C GLU A 60 -11.45 5.03 10.81
N GLY A 61 -11.51 4.05 11.70
CA GLY A 61 -12.23 2.81 11.43
C GLY A 61 -11.57 2.07 10.27
N ASP A 62 -12.27 1.94 9.15
CA ASP A 62 -11.78 1.30 7.94
C ASP A 62 -11.48 2.30 6.81
N LYS A 63 -11.51 3.59 7.11
CA LYS A 63 -11.31 4.66 6.12
C LYS A 63 -9.99 5.39 6.34
N PRO A 64 -9.32 5.81 5.26
CA PRO A 64 -8.09 6.59 5.41
C PRO A 64 -8.41 8.00 5.90
N LEU A 65 -7.52 8.55 6.74
CA LEU A 65 -7.63 9.93 7.22
C LEU A 65 -7.11 10.96 6.20
N HIS A 66 -6.29 10.52 5.26
CA HIS A 66 -5.66 11.41 4.29
C HIS A 66 -5.95 10.96 2.87
N GLU A 67 -6.10 11.93 1.97
CA GLU A 67 -6.38 11.69 0.56
C GLU A 67 -5.24 10.93 -0.13
N GLU A 68 -4.00 11.19 0.26
CA GLU A 68 -2.83 10.50 -0.27
C GLU A 68 -2.90 9.00 0.01
N ALA A 69 -3.32 8.61 1.19
CA ALA A 69 -3.51 7.21 1.55
C ALA A 69 -4.66 6.57 0.77
N ARG A 70 -5.76 7.29 0.60
CA ARG A 70 -6.91 6.80 -0.16
C ARG A 70 -6.54 6.49 -1.61
N ARG A 71 -5.71 7.31 -2.20
CA ARG A 71 -5.33 7.17 -3.61
C ARG A 71 -4.21 6.18 -3.84
N PHE A 72 -3.20 6.16 -2.98
CA PHE A 72 -1.92 5.52 -3.30
C PHE A 72 -1.48 4.43 -2.34
N TYR A 73 -2.08 4.33 -1.17
CA TYR A 73 -1.66 3.37 -0.15
C TYR A 73 -2.57 2.14 -0.15
N ARG A 74 -1.97 1.02 0.21
CA ARG A 74 -2.65 -0.28 0.28
C ARG A 74 -3.32 -0.45 1.65
N LYS A 75 -4.63 -0.71 1.66
CA LYS A 75 -5.38 -0.98 2.88
C LYS A 75 -5.02 -2.36 3.43
N VAL A 76 -4.67 -2.40 4.70
CA VAL A 76 -4.33 -3.64 5.40
C VAL A 76 -5.15 -3.74 6.67
N SER A 77 -5.85 -4.85 6.84
CA SER A 77 -6.56 -5.19 8.06
C SER A 77 -5.75 -6.25 8.82
N LYS A 78 -5.41 -5.95 10.05
CA LYS A 78 -4.63 -6.85 10.90
C LYS A 78 -5.40 -7.17 12.18
N ARG A 79 -5.11 -8.34 12.76
CA ARG A 79 -5.62 -8.68 14.09
C ARG A 79 -5.03 -7.70 15.11
N LEU A 80 -5.88 -7.11 15.93
CA LEU A 80 -5.45 -6.20 16.99
C LEU A 80 -4.72 -6.94 18.11
N TYR A 81 -5.15 -8.17 18.40
CA TYR A 81 -4.58 -9.01 19.48
C TYR A 81 -3.97 -10.28 18.90
N SER A 82 -2.84 -10.70 19.49
CA SER A 82 -2.20 -11.96 19.10
C SER A 82 -3.04 -13.17 19.51
N SER A 83 -2.80 -14.32 18.88
CA SER A 83 -3.45 -15.58 19.25
C SER A 83 -3.18 -15.95 20.72
N LYS A 84 -1.98 -15.67 21.21
CA LYS A 84 -1.60 -15.92 22.60
C LYS A 84 -2.41 -15.06 23.55
N HIS A 85 -2.64 -13.79 23.21
CA HIS A 85 -3.45 -12.89 24.02
C HIS A 85 -4.92 -13.34 24.05
N VAL A 86 -5.47 -13.73 22.91
CA VAL A 86 -6.84 -14.24 22.81
C VAL A 86 -7.04 -15.49 23.67
N GLU A 87 -6.07 -16.40 23.65
CA GLU A 87 -6.11 -17.62 24.48
C GLU A 87 -6.07 -17.29 25.98
N ALA A 88 -5.26 -16.32 26.37
CA ALA A 88 -5.21 -15.86 27.77
C ALA A 88 -6.55 -15.26 28.20
N VAL A 89 -7.22 -14.50 27.33
CA VAL A 89 -8.55 -13.95 27.61
C VAL A 89 -9.59 -15.06 27.72
N ARG A 90 -9.51 -16.08 26.86
CA ARG A 90 -10.42 -17.23 26.91
C ARG A 90 -10.34 -17.95 28.26
N LYS A 91 -9.14 -18.17 28.76
CA LYS A 91 -8.92 -18.81 30.06
C LYS A 91 -9.41 -17.97 31.23
N ALA A 92 -9.21 -16.66 31.15
CA ALA A 92 -9.55 -15.74 32.23
C ALA A 92 -11.03 -15.33 32.24
N LEU A 93 -11.61 -15.06 31.06
CA LEU A 93 -12.93 -14.44 30.92
C LEU A 93 -13.95 -15.25 30.11
N GLY A 94 -13.54 -16.41 29.56
CA GLY A 94 -14.42 -17.32 28.81
C GLY A 94 -14.47 -17.04 27.30
N LYS A 95 -15.17 -17.93 26.59
CA LYS A 95 -15.22 -17.93 25.13
C LYS A 95 -15.89 -16.69 24.54
N ARG A 96 -16.92 -16.18 25.21
CA ARG A 96 -17.68 -15.02 24.71
C ARG A 96 -16.80 -13.76 24.64
N GLU A 97 -16.06 -13.50 25.71
CA GLU A 97 -15.12 -12.38 25.75
C GLU A 97 -13.97 -12.59 24.77
N ALA A 98 -13.43 -13.81 24.70
CA ALA A 98 -12.34 -14.13 23.77
C ALA A 98 -12.72 -13.90 22.32
N LYS A 99 -13.96 -14.16 21.94
CA LYS A 99 -14.45 -13.94 20.58
C LYS A 99 -14.35 -12.47 20.17
N SER A 100 -14.69 -11.55 21.07
CA SER A 100 -14.57 -10.11 20.83
C SER A 100 -13.11 -9.72 20.53
N TYR A 101 -12.16 -10.26 21.30
CA TYR A 101 -10.73 -10.01 21.07
C TYR A 101 -10.22 -10.66 19.80
N GLU A 102 -10.71 -11.86 19.47
CA GLU A 102 -10.32 -12.56 18.25
C GLU A 102 -10.75 -11.80 16.98
N GLU A 103 -11.95 -11.22 17.00
CA GLU A 103 -12.53 -10.50 15.88
C GLU A 103 -12.05 -9.05 15.77
N ALA A 104 -11.40 -8.53 16.80
CA ALA A 104 -10.91 -7.16 16.81
C ALA A 104 -9.83 -6.95 15.75
N ARG A 105 -10.00 -5.91 14.92
CA ARG A 105 -9.11 -5.59 13.82
C ARG A 105 -8.63 -4.15 13.90
N ILE A 106 -7.43 -3.92 13.40
CA ILE A 106 -6.92 -2.59 13.15
C ILE A 106 -6.68 -2.44 11.65
N VAL A 107 -7.08 -1.30 11.10
CA VAL A 107 -6.89 -0.98 9.69
C VAL A 107 -5.79 0.06 9.56
N LEU A 108 -4.82 -0.23 8.71
CA LEU A 108 -3.71 0.67 8.38
C LEU A 108 -3.57 0.76 6.87
N PHE A 109 -2.91 1.82 6.42
CA PHE A 109 -2.61 2.02 5.00
C PHE A 109 -1.10 2.07 4.82
N TYR A 110 -0.57 1.23 3.92
CA TYR A 110 0.87 1.11 3.69
C TYR A 110 1.24 1.56 2.28
N PRO A 111 2.42 2.19 2.12
CA PRO A 111 2.90 2.64 0.81
C PRO A 111 3.47 1.52 -0.05
N ASP A 112 3.66 0.33 0.50
CA ASP A 112 4.23 -0.80 -0.22
C ASP A 112 3.15 -1.69 -0.85
N TRP A 113 3.40 -2.09 -2.09
CA TRP A 113 2.50 -2.95 -2.86
C TRP A 113 3.24 -4.22 -3.27
N LYS A 114 2.68 -5.38 -2.96
CA LYS A 114 3.25 -6.67 -3.33
C LYS A 114 2.98 -7.03 -4.78
N SER A 115 1.86 -6.58 -5.32
CA SER A 115 1.43 -6.86 -6.69
C SER A 115 1.33 -5.56 -7.48
N PHE A 116 2.07 -5.48 -8.59
CA PHE A 116 1.94 -4.33 -9.50
C PHE A 116 0.52 -4.20 -10.06
N ASN A 117 -0.11 -5.33 -10.36
CA ASN A 117 -1.48 -5.32 -10.88
C ASN A 117 -2.48 -4.72 -9.90
N SER A 118 -2.33 -5.01 -8.60
CA SER A 118 -3.17 -4.42 -7.55
C SER A 118 -2.94 -2.91 -7.44
N LEU A 119 -1.68 -2.46 -7.51
CA LEU A 119 -1.35 -1.03 -7.53
C LEU A 119 -1.96 -0.33 -8.74
N LYS A 120 -1.83 -0.92 -9.93
CA LYS A 120 -2.42 -0.40 -11.17
C LYS A 120 -3.93 -0.22 -11.02
N LYS A 121 -4.63 -1.23 -10.50
CA LYS A 121 -6.07 -1.15 -10.26
C LYS A 121 -6.43 -0.02 -9.31
N GLN A 122 -5.66 0.16 -8.25
CA GLN A 122 -5.87 1.24 -7.29
C GLN A 122 -5.70 2.61 -7.95
N LEU A 123 -4.65 2.79 -8.72
CA LEU A 123 -4.41 4.06 -9.42
C LEU A 123 -5.54 4.37 -10.41
N LEU A 124 -5.98 3.39 -11.18
CA LEU A 124 -7.08 3.55 -12.13
C LEU A 124 -8.41 3.87 -11.44
N ALA A 125 -8.63 3.32 -10.25
CA ALA A 125 -9.86 3.53 -9.49
C ALA A 125 -9.91 4.91 -8.81
N THR A 126 -8.76 5.47 -8.41
CA THR A 126 -8.71 6.67 -7.58
C THR A 126 -8.23 7.92 -8.28
N CYS A 127 -7.57 7.79 -9.42
CA CYS A 127 -7.02 8.93 -10.17
C CYS A 127 -7.78 9.14 -11.47
N THR A 128 -8.08 10.39 -11.77
CA THR A 128 -8.77 10.77 -13.01
C THR A 128 -7.81 10.82 -14.20
N SER A 129 -6.60 11.34 -13.97
CA SER A 129 -5.57 11.50 -14.98
C SER A 129 -4.25 10.93 -14.47
N ILE A 130 -3.66 10.03 -15.24
CA ILE A 130 -2.36 9.44 -14.93
C ILE A 130 -1.47 9.62 -16.14
N GLN A 131 -0.31 10.28 -15.94
CA GLN A 131 0.66 10.53 -16.98
C GLN A 131 2.05 10.14 -16.52
N ARG A 132 2.80 9.51 -17.42
CA ARG A 132 4.21 9.20 -17.16
C ARG A 132 5.04 10.48 -17.29
N ILE A 133 5.85 10.74 -16.28
CA ILE A 133 6.81 11.83 -16.32
C ILE A 133 8.14 11.25 -16.79
N GLU A 134 8.59 11.69 -17.97
CA GLU A 134 9.88 11.28 -18.46
C GLU A 134 10.99 11.99 -17.67
N ARG A 135 12.07 11.23 -17.39
CA ARG A 135 13.25 11.87 -16.81
C ARG A 135 13.84 12.84 -17.82
N ASP A 136 14.14 14.03 -17.36
CA ASP A 136 14.99 14.91 -18.14
C ASP A 136 16.31 14.20 -18.38
N ALA A 137 16.73 14.13 -19.63
CA ALA A 137 18.02 13.55 -19.95
C ALA A 137 19.11 14.36 -19.25
N PRO A 138 20.09 13.70 -18.61
CA PRO A 138 21.19 14.43 -17.97
C PRO A 138 22.01 15.21 -19.00
#